data_b76833aa158f84b43f613a40eb997631
#
_entry.id   b76833aa158f84b43f613a40eb997631
#
_cell.length_a   1.000
_cell.length_b   1.000
_cell.length_c   1.000
_cell.angle_alpha   90.00
_cell.angle_beta   90.00
_cell.angle_gamma   90.00
#
_symmetry.space_group_name_H-M   'P 1'
#
loop_
_entity.id
_entity.type
_entity.pdbx_description
1 polymer ?
#
loop_
_entity_poly.entity_id
_entity_poly.type
_entity_poly.pdbx_seq_one_letter_code
_entity_poly.pdbx_strand_id
1 'polypeptide(L)'
;MRTRRVRRTAYSSIVYECERCLQINASADTVWDWMADARRLLGLNIFHVAMPYPEPVMRAGLCVPIMHHIWGLYRQIRIARIRAYRKYFVAWGEFQEHGLDRFPHSQSFTVVPLDTQTCLVVNRLRGQFRIPGARYWFLPLYRQLAPRILDYENRCIAAAVMA
;
A
#
# COMPACT_ATOMS: atom_id res chain seq x y z
N MET A 1 -25.46 -42.34 10.84
CA MET A 1 -25.13 -40.92 11.05
C MET A 1 -23.66 -40.74 10.65
N ARG A 2 -23.36 -40.24 9.42
CA ARG A 2 -22.00 -40.09 8.89
C ARG A 2 -21.51 -38.69 9.21
N THR A 3 -20.61 -38.55 10.16
CA THR A 3 -19.92 -37.29 10.47
C THR A 3 -19.03 -36.88 9.30
N ARG A 4 -19.42 -35.82 8.61
CA ARG A 4 -18.65 -35.18 7.57
C ARG A 4 -17.41 -34.52 8.23
N ARG A 5 -16.24 -35.12 8.07
CA ARG A 5 -14.96 -34.54 8.45
C ARG A 5 -14.74 -33.27 7.59
N VAL A 6 -14.99 -32.10 8.19
CA VAL A 6 -14.60 -30.82 7.60
C VAL A 6 -13.07 -30.83 7.51
N ARG A 7 -12.53 -31.00 6.30
CA ARG A 7 -11.11 -30.75 6.04
C ARG A 7 -10.88 -29.26 6.27
N ARG A 8 -10.37 -28.90 7.42
CA ARG A 8 -9.74 -27.61 7.63
C ARG A 8 -8.54 -27.56 6.69
N THR A 9 -8.69 -26.93 5.54
CA THR A 9 -7.56 -26.46 4.75
C THR A 9 -6.91 -25.37 5.59
N ALA A 10 -5.86 -25.74 6.31
CA ALA A 10 -5.04 -24.82 7.10
C ALA A 10 -4.20 -23.96 6.13
N TYR A 11 -4.84 -23.00 5.45
CA TYR A 11 -4.14 -21.84 4.94
C TYR A 11 -3.80 -20.98 6.15
N SER A 12 -2.64 -21.22 6.75
CA SER A 12 -2.10 -20.34 7.76
C SER A 12 -1.81 -19.01 7.07
N SER A 13 -2.75 -18.08 7.18
CA SER A 13 -2.57 -16.73 6.66
C SER A 13 -1.50 -16.04 7.50
N ILE A 14 -0.37 -15.72 6.87
CA ILE A 14 0.70 -14.98 7.53
C ILE A 14 0.41 -13.51 7.36
N VAL A 15 0.19 -12.81 8.45
CA VAL A 15 0.09 -11.35 8.47
C VAL A 15 1.51 -10.77 8.53
N TYR A 16 1.76 -9.81 7.68
CA TYR A 16 2.98 -9.02 7.64
C TYR A 16 2.63 -7.56 7.84
N GLU A 17 3.40 -6.86 8.65
CA GLU A 17 3.27 -5.43 8.88
C GLU A 17 4.65 -4.76 8.86
N CYS A 18 4.75 -3.63 8.20
CA CYS A 18 5.95 -2.80 8.12
C CYS A 18 5.55 -1.33 8.22
N GLU A 19 6.33 -0.57 8.94
CA GLU A 19 6.19 0.87 9.06
C GLU A 19 7.54 1.55 8.83
N ARG A 20 7.50 2.67 8.13
CA ARG A 20 8.62 3.56 7.91
C ARG A 20 8.18 5.00 8.06
N CYS A 21 9.05 5.81 8.61
CA CYS A 21 8.82 7.25 8.75
C CYS A 21 10.01 8.04 8.22
N LEU A 22 9.68 9.22 7.69
CA LEU A 22 10.65 10.18 7.20
C LEU A 22 10.23 11.57 7.62
N GLN A 23 11.13 12.32 8.25
CA GLN A 23 10.97 13.75 8.46
C GLN A 23 11.23 14.50 7.15
N ILE A 24 10.33 15.40 6.80
CA ILE A 24 10.39 16.20 5.58
C ILE A 24 10.43 17.69 5.98
N ASN A 25 11.33 18.44 5.36
CA ASN A 25 11.47 19.88 5.55
C ASN A 25 10.46 20.62 4.65
N ALA A 26 9.19 20.36 4.90
CA ALA A 26 8.04 21.02 4.30
C ALA A 26 6.88 20.98 5.28
N SER A 27 5.96 21.96 5.18
CA SER A 27 4.79 21.96 6.03
C SER A 27 3.90 20.73 5.81
N ALA A 28 3.18 20.31 6.85
CA ALA A 28 2.26 19.18 6.75
C ALA A 28 1.17 19.43 5.69
N ASP A 29 0.72 20.68 5.51
CA ASP A 29 -0.26 21.04 4.48
C ASP A 29 0.33 20.85 3.08
N THR A 30 1.55 21.29 2.82
CA THR A 30 2.23 21.10 1.53
C THR A 30 2.32 19.62 1.16
N VAL A 31 2.77 18.80 2.10
CA VAL A 31 2.86 17.34 1.89
C VAL A 31 1.48 16.74 1.66
N TRP A 32 0.49 17.15 2.45
CA TRP A 32 -0.87 16.63 2.35
C TRP A 32 -1.53 17.00 1.01
N ASP A 33 -1.40 18.23 0.56
CA ASP A 33 -1.94 18.70 -0.72
C ASP A 33 -1.32 17.95 -1.91
N TRP A 34 -0.03 17.63 -1.83
CA TRP A 34 0.61 16.78 -2.82
C TRP A 34 0.01 15.36 -2.83
N MET A 35 -0.26 14.78 -1.65
CA MET A 35 -0.83 13.45 -1.49
C MET A 35 -2.32 13.37 -1.82
N ALA A 36 -3.02 14.50 -1.96
CA ALA A 36 -4.43 14.55 -2.35
C ALA A 36 -4.69 14.09 -3.78
N ASP A 37 -3.67 14.06 -4.63
CA ASP A 37 -3.75 13.47 -5.97
C ASP A 37 -3.56 11.95 -5.91
N ALA A 38 -4.60 11.22 -6.26
CA ALA A 38 -4.59 9.76 -6.23
C ALA A 38 -3.54 9.12 -7.17
N ARG A 39 -3.27 9.76 -8.32
CA ARG A 39 -2.26 9.26 -9.27
C ARG A 39 -0.86 9.36 -8.69
N ARG A 40 -0.57 10.51 -8.04
CA ARG A 40 0.73 10.74 -7.40
C ARG A 40 0.94 9.74 -6.29
N LEU A 41 -0.01 9.64 -5.36
CA LEU A 41 0.13 8.79 -4.18
C LEU A 41 0.16 7.30 -4.54
N LEU A 42 -0.81 6.81 -5.32
CA LEU A 42 -0.85 5.41 -5.70
C LEU A 42 0.27 5.04 -6.70
N GLY A 43 0.73 6.03 -7.49
CA GLY A 43 1.85 5.85 -8.44
C GLY A 43 3.23 5.75 -7.79
N LEU A 44 3.37 6.01 -6.48
CA LEU A 44 4.64 5.86 -5.77
C LEU A 44 5.14 4.42 -5.73
N ASN A 45 4.21 3.46 -5.69
CA ASN A 45 4.57 2.07 -5.56
C ASN A 45 5.19 1.53 -6.86
N ILE A 46 6.39 1.01 -6.77
CA ILE A 46 7.18 0.52 -7.91
C ILE A 46 6.52 -0.63 -8.69
N PHE A 47 5.53 -1.29 -8.11
CA PHE A 47 4.75 -2.34 -8.76
C PHE A 47 3.52 -1.82 -9.50
N HIS A 48 3.15 -0.55 -9.33
CA HIS A 48 2.03 0.10 -10.00
C HIS A 48 2.48 0.70 -11.33
N VAL A 49 2.29 -0.02 -12.43
CA VAL A 49 2.79 0.41 -13.74
C VAL A 49 1.79 1.20 -14.57
N ALA A 50 0.51 1.09 -14.27
CA ALA A 50 -0.54 1.86 -14.93
C ALA A 50 -1.80 1.96 -14.06
N MET A 51 -2.50 3.08 -14.22
CA MET A 51 -3.84 3.33 -13.68
C MET A 51 -4.75 3.73 -14.85
N PRO A 52 -5.55 2.78 -15.40
CA PRO A 52 -6.30 3.00 -16.64
C PRO A 52 -7.36 4.12 -16.55
N TYR A 53 -7.88 4.36 -15.33
CA TYR A 53 -8.92 5.37 -15.08
C TYR A 53 -8.49 6.25 -13.90
N PRO A 54 -7.66 7.26 -14.17
CA PRO A 54 -7.16 8.10 -13.11
C PRO A 54 -8.19 9.18 -12.73
N GLU A 55 -8.93 8.98 -11.66
CA GLU A 55 -9.51 10.10 -10.95
C GLU A 55 -8.41 10.77 -10.10
N PRO A 56 -8.10 12.05 -10.33
CA PRO A 56 -7.01 12.69 -9.61
C PRO A 56 -7.36 12.94 -8.14
N VAL A 57 -8.62 13.20 -7.82
CA VAL A 57 -9.03 13.65 -6.50
C VAL A 57 -9.26 12.47 -5.57
N MET A 58 -8.48 12.42 -4.51
CA MET A 58 -8.59 11.40 -3.46
C MET A 58 -9.85 11.63 -2.62
N ARG A 59 -10.62 10.56 -2.40
CA ARG A 59 -11.78 10.58 -1.49
C ARG A 59 -12.04 9.19 -0.92
N ALA A 60 -12.69 9.13 0.24
CA ALA A 60 -13.14 7.85 0.79
C ALA A 60 -14.15 7.17 -0.15
N GLY A 61 -14.03 5.86 -0.31
CA GLY A 61 -14.86 5.06 -1.22
C GLY A 61 -14.37 5.00 -2.66
N LEU A 62 -13.40 5.84 -3.06
CA LEU A 62 -12.79 5.79 -4.39
C LEU A 62 -12.19 4.40 -4.64
N CYS A 63 -12.51 3.83 -5.81
CA CYS A 63 -11.93 2.58 -6.29
C CYS A 63 -11.11 2.87 -7.56
N VAL A 64 -9.82 2.56 -7.50
CA VAL A 64 -8.89 2.80 -8.61
C VAL A 64 -8.35 1.45 -9.09
N PRO A 65 -8.62 1.05 -10.34
CA PRO A 65 -7.97 -0.10 -10.93
C PRO A 65 -6.49 0.21 -11.16
N ILE A 66 -5.63 -0.66 -10.68
CA ILE A 66 -4.18 -0.53 -10.77
C ILE A 66 -3.62 -1.77 -11.46
N MET A 67 -2.81 -1.57 -12.47
CA MET A 67 -2.05 -2.65 -13.07
C MET A 67 -0.76 -2.86 -12.29
N HIS A 68 -0.65 -4.02 -11.65
CA HIS A 68 0.56 -4.46 -10.99
C HIS A 68 1.45 -5.22 -11.97
N HIS A 69 2.75 -4.96 -11.90
CA HIS A 69 3.78 -5.70 -12.61
C HIS A 69 4.87 -6.12 -11.62
N ILE A 70 4.93 -7.40 -11.33
CA ILE A 70 5.89 -7.93 -10.38
C ILE A 70 7.04 -8.59 -11.16
N TRP A 71 8.21 -7.95 -11.15
CA TRP A 71 9.49 -8.43 -11.71
C TRP A 71 9.44 -8.94 -13.16
N GLY A 72 8.63 -8.34 -14.02
CA GLY A 72 8.53 -8.78 -15.41
C GLY A 72 7.76 -10.09 -15.64
N LEU A 73 7.45 -10.82 -14.58
CA LEU A 73 6.91 -12.16 -14.64
C LEU A 73 5.39 -12.24 -14.49
N TYR A 74 4.80 -11.25 -13.83
CA TYR A 74 3.38 -11.31 -13.50
C TYR A 74 2.70 -9.96 -13.63
N ARG A 75 1.65 -9.91 -14.45
CA ARG A 75 0.77 -8.76 -14.59
C ARG A 75 -0.59 -9.08 -14.00
N GLN A 76 -1.11 -8.20 -13.18
CA GLN A 76 -2.42 -8.36 -12.55
C GLN A 76 -3.09 -7.00 -12.38
N ILE A 77 -4.38 -6.95 -12.67
CA ILE A 77 -5.21 -5.80 -12.29
C ILE A 77 -5.69 -6.03 -10.87
N ARG A 78 -5.46 -5.04 -10.02
CA ARG A 78 -5.95 -4.98 -8.66
C ARG A 78 -6.80 -3.73 -8.48
N ILE A 79 -7.68 -3.75 -7.51
CA ILE A 79 -8.49 -2.58 -7.16
C ILE A 79 -7.95 -2.01 -5.86
N ALA A 80 -7.46 -0.77 -5.89
CA ALA A 80 -7.20 0.02 -4.70
C ALA A 80 -8.48 0.71 -4.26
N ARG A 81 -9.01 0.34 -3.11
CA ARG A 81 -10.18 0.99 -2.51
C ARG A 81 -9.74 1.88 -1.36
N ILE A 82 -9.99 3.19 -1.50
CA ILE A 82 -9.71 4.15 -0.44
C ILE A 82 -10.71 3.93 0.70
N ARG A 83 -10.23 3.47 1.83
CA ARG A 83 -11.04 3.11 3.00
C ARG A 83 -11.25 4.28 3.94
N ALA A 84 -10.25 5.15 4.04
CA ALA A 84 -10.30 6.36 4.84
C ALA A 84 -9.53 7.48 4.15
N TYR A 85 -10.11 8.67 4.17
CA TYR A 85 -9.49 9.90 3.68
C TYR A 85 -9.94 11.04 4.58
N ARG A 86 -9.02 11.62 5.31
CA ARG A 86 -9.22 12.78 6.18
C ARG A 86 -7.92 13.56 6.27
N LYS A 87 -7.98 14.83 6.62
CA LYS A 87 -6.77 15.67 6.73
C LYS A 87 -5.64 14.93 7.45
N TYR A 88 -4.50 14.84 6.80
CA TYR A 88 -3.28 14.17 7.26
C TYR A 88 -3.34 12.64 7.41
N PHE A 89 -4.42 12.01 6.91
CA PHE A 89 -4.52 10.56 6.96
C PHE A 89 -5.25 9.99 5.74
N VAL A 90 -4.58 9.06 5.05
CA VAL A 90 -5.19 8.27 3.98
C VAL A 90 -4.87 6.79 4.18
N ALA A 91 -5.84 5.94 3.92
CA ALA A 91 -5.67 4.49 3.95
C ALA A 91 -6.47 3.83 2.83
N TRP A 92 -5.86 2.84 2.18
CA TRP A 92 -6.52 2.02 1.19
C TRP A 92 -6.20 0.55 1.38
N GLY A 93 -7.04 -0.30 0.78
CA GLY A 93 -6.78 -1.72 0.66
C GLY A 93 -6.75 -2.11 -0.80
N GLU A 94 -5.83 -2.97 -1.14
CA GLU A 94 -5.74 -3.53 -2.49
C GLU A 94 -6.17 -4.98 -2.48
N PHE A 95 -7.01 -5.32 -3.44
CA PHE A 95 -7.56 -6.66 -3.59
C PHE A 95 -7.69 -7.02 -5.06
N GLN A 96 -7.71 -8.31 -5.34
CA GLN A 96 -8.03 -8.85 -6.65
C GLN A 96 -9.54 -8.98 -6.76
N GLU A 97 -10.12 -8.46 -7.84
CA GLU A 97 -11.57 -8.47 -8.04
C GLU A 97 -12.10 -9.88 -8.32
N HIS A 98 -11.33 -10.67 -9.06
CA HIS A 98 -11.73 -12.03 -9.44
C HIS A 98 -10.70 -13.06 -8.98
N GLY A 99 -11.19 -14.20 -8.52
CA GLY A 99 -10.37 -15.32 -8.08
C GLY A 99 -9.85 -15.22 -6.65
N LEU A 100 -8.86 -16.04 -6.32
CA LEU A 100 -8.25 -16.08 -5.00
C LEU A 100 -7.22 -14.96 -4.86
N ASP A 101 -7.52 -13.97 -4.04
CA ASP A 101 -6.53 -12.95 -3.68
C ASP A 101 -5.45 -13.57 -2.77
N ARG A 102 -4.30 -13.82 -3.36
CA ARG A 102 -3.16 -14.47 -2.69
C ARG A 102 -2.37 -13.52 -1.80
N PHE A 103 -2.49 -12.22 -2.06
CA PHE A 103 -1.79 -11.19 -1.31
C PHE A 103 -2.65 -9.95 -1.11
N PRO A 104 -3.77 -10.04 -0.36
CA PRO A 104 -4.50 -8.85 0.04
C PRO A 104 -3.62 -8.01 0.96
N HIS A 105 -3.55 -6.72 0.68
CA HIS A 105 -2.78 -5.78 1.51
C HIS A 105 -3.48 -4.44 1.65
N SER A 106 -3.04 -3.68 2.61
CA SER A 106 -3.48 -2.32 2.86
C SER A 106 -2.27 -1.44 3.13
N GLN A 107 -2.35 -0.21 2.68
CA GLN A 107 -1.34 0.79 2.95
C GLN A 107 -2.00 2.02 3.53
N SER A 108 -1.27 2.75 4.37
CA SER A 108 -1.72 4.01 4.91
C SER A 108 -0.57 4.99 5.04
N PHE A 109 -0.88 6.27 4.86
CA PHE A 109 0.01 7.36 5.16
C PHE A 109 -0.61 8.25 6.22
N THR A 110 0.22 8.67 7.15
CA THR A 110 -0.11 9.70 8.15
C THR A 110 0.92 10.80 8.05
N VAL A 111 0.47 12.05 7.96
CA VAL A 111 1.33 13.22 8.02
C VAL A 111 1.18 13.82 9.40
N VAL A 112 2.26 13.90 10.17
CA VAL A 112 2.27 14.46 11.53
C VAL A 112 2.99 15.80 11.48
N PRO A 113 2.30 16.93 11.69
CA PRO A 113 2.95 18.22 11.81
C PRO A 113 3.94 18.20 12.99
N LEU A 114 5.17 18.62 12.78
CA LEU A 114 6.16 18.83 13.84
C LEU A 114 6.25 20.31 14.21
N ASP A 115 6.27 21.15 13.19
CA ASP A 115 6.18 22.60 13.28
C ASP A 115 5.58 23.19 12.00
N THR A 116 5.73 24.50 11.75
CA THR A 116 5.17 25.16 10.56
C THR A 116 5.90 24.85 9.28
N GLN A 117 7.12 24.32 9.33
CA GLN A 117 7.99 24.06 8.18
C GLN A 117 8.43 22.61 8.05
N THR A 118 8.11 21.78 9.06
CA THR A 118 8.52 20.37 9.06
C THR A 118 7.37 19.45 9.45
N CYS A 119 7.37 18.25 8.88
CA CYS A 119 6.44 17.20 9.24
C CYS A 119 7.12 15.82 9.22
N LEU A 120 6.46 14.84 9.84
CA LEU A 120 6.82 13.43 9.77
C LEU A 120 5.79 12.71 8.90
N VAL A 121 6.25 12.04 7.84
CA VAL A 121 5.42 11.13 7.05
C VAL A 121 5.62 9.72 7.58
N VAL A 122 4.53 9.09 8.00
CA VAL A 122 4.49 7.69 8.46
C VAL A 122 3.79 6.87 7.41
N ASN A 123 4.51 5.94 6.80
CA ASN A 123 4.02 5.01 5.79
C ASN A 123 3.94 3.61 6.39
N ARG A 124 2.75 3.02 6.40
CA ARG A 124 2.49 1.70 6.97
C ARG A 124 1.89 0.78 5.93
N LEU A 125 2.47 -0.39 5.78
CA LEU A 125 1.99 -1.47 4.93
C LEU A 125 1.63 -2.68 5.78
N ARG A 126 0.43 -3.24 5.56
CA ARG A 126 -0.02 -4.49 6.16
C ARG A 126 -0.49 -5.42 5.07
N GLY A 127 0.08 -6.60 5.01
CA GLY A 127 -0.26 -7.62 4.02
C GLY A 127 -0.54 -8.97 4.63
N GLN A 128 -1.20 -9.82 3.85
CA GLN A 128 -1.52 -11.19 4.23
C GLN A 128 -1.14 -12.12 3.08
N PHE A 129 -0.26 -13.09 3.35
CA PHE A 129 0.09 -14.11 2.37
C PHE A 129 -0.84 -15.32 2.51
N ARG A 130 -1.53 -15.65 1.41
CA ARG A 130 -2.44 -16.80 1.30
C ARG A 130 -1.88 -17.85 0.34
N ILE A 131 -0.56 -17.99 0.29
CA ILE A 131 0.13 -18.93 -0.59
C ILE A 131 0.74 -20.04 0.29
N PRO A 132 0.49 -21.32 -0.02
CA PRO A 132 1.13 -22.42 0.68
C PRO A 132 2.66 -22.27 0.65
N GLY A 133 3.31 -22.46 1.79
CA GLY A 133 4.77 -22.38 1.89
C GLY A 133 5.37 -20.98 1.85
N ALA A 134 4.58 -19.91 1.65
CA ALA A 134 5.07 -18.51 1.56
C ALA A 134 5.93 -18.09 2.76
N ARG A 135 5.70 -18.66 3.95
CA ARG A 135 6.49 -18.37 5.14
C ARG A 135 7.98 -18.75 5.02
N TYR A 136 8.31 -19.71 4.17
CA TYR A 136 9.67 -20.22 4.06
C TYR A 136 10.51 -19.45 3.04
N TRP A 137 9.94 -19.03 1.94
CA TRP A 137 10.69 -18.41 0.85
C TRP A 137 10.26 -16.97 0.54
N PHE A 138 8.97 -16.65 0.62
CA PHE A 138 8.48 -15.34 0.23
C PHE A 138 8.53 -14.32 1.38
N LEU A 139 8.15 -14.74 2.60
CA LEU A 139 8.15 -13.86 3.76
C LEU A 139 9.55 -13.32 4.12
N PRO A 140 10.63 -14.13 4.11
CA PRO A 140 11.98 -13.61 4.36
C PRO A 140 12.41 -12.56 3.34
N LEU A 141 12.14 -12.81 2.05
CA LEU A 141 12.42 -11.87 0.98
C LEU A 141 11.61 -10.57 1.15
N TYR A 142 10.32 -10.71 1.43
CA TYR A 142 9.43 -9.57 1.59
C TYR A 142 9.77 -8.70 2.82
N ARG A 143 10.23 -9.32 3.91
CA ARG A 143 10.73 -8.60 5.11
C ARG A 143 11.92 -7.70 4.81
N GLN A 144 12.73 -8.04 3.82
CA GLN A 144 13.86 -7.21 3.39
C GLN A 144 13.43 -6.14 2.39
N LEU A 145 12.49 -6.48 1.52
CA LEU A 145 12.08 -5.63 0.40
C LEU A 145 11.09 -4.54 0.82
N ALA A 146 10.07 -4.87 1.62
CA ALA A 146 9.01 -3.93 1.97
C ALA A 146 9.54 -2.67 2.70
N PRO A 147 10.48 -2.74 3.67
CA PRO A 147 11.05 -1.54 4.26
C PRO A 147 11.70 -0.62 3.22
N ARG A 148 12.42 -1.19 2.25
CA ARG A 148 13.08 -0.43 1.18
C ARG A 148 12.09 0.24 0.24
N ILE A 149 10.97 -0.42 -0.05
CA ILE A 149 9.88 0.16 -0.85
C ILE A 149 9.26 1.34 -0.11
N LEU A 150 8.91 1.18 1.16
CA LEU A 150 8.33 2.27 1.96
C LEU A 150 9.31 3.46 2.11
N ASP A 151 10.60 3.18 2.31
CA ASP A 151 11.64 4.22 2.35
C ASP A 151 11.79 4.94 1.00
N TYR A 152 11.67 4.22 -0.12
CA TYR A 152 11.67 4.79 -1.46
C TYR A 152 10.46 5.70 -1.67
N GLU A 153 9.25 5.23 -1.35
CA GLU A 153 8.01 6.01 -1.46
C GLU A 153 8.08 7.30 -0.64
N ASN A 154 8.54 7.21 0.62
CA ASN A 154 8.72 8.39 1.48
C ASN A 154 9.72 9.39 0.90
N ARG A 155 10.82 8.92 0.31
CA ARG A 155 11.82 9.80 -0.36
C ARG A 155 11.25 10.43 -1.62
N CYS A 156 10.43 9.73 -2.39
CA CYS A 156 9.75 10.30 -3.55
C CYS A 156 8.81 11.45 -3.16
N ILE A 157 8.05 11.30 -2.06
CA ILE A 157 7.23 12.38 -1.51
C ILE A 157 8.12 13.57 -1.15
N ALA A 158 9.19 13.34 -0.36
CA ALA A 158 10.09 14.40 0.07
C ALA A 158 10.71 15.15 -1.13
N ALA A 159 11.22 14.42 -2.12
CA ALA A 159 11.79 15.04 -3.32
C ALA A 159 10.77 15.88 -4.10
N ALA A 160 9.52 15.39 -4.20
CA ALA A 160 8.48 16.07 -4.98
C ALA A 160 7.94 17.35 -4.30
N VAL A 161 7.96 17.42 -2.97
CA VAL A 161 7.43 18.60 -2.24
C VAL A 161 8.52 19.64 -1.92
N MET A 162 9.79 19.25 -2.05
CA MET A 162 10.94 20.17 -1.87
C MET A 162 11.48 20.73 -3.19
N ALA A 163 10.98 20.25 -4.36
CA ALA A 163 11.35 20.76 -5.69
C ALA A 163 10.58 22.04 -6.02
#